data_008965fe0346e65ba1a510c357f91c27
#
_entry.id   008965fe0346e65ba1a510c357f91c27
#
_cell.length_a   1.000
_cell.length_b   1.000
_cell.length_c   1.000
_cell.angle_alpha   90.00
_cell.angle_beta   90.00
_cell.angle_gamma   90.00
#
_symmetry.space_group_name_H-M   'P 1'
#
loop_
_entity.id
_entity.type
_entity.pdbx_description
1 polymer ?
#
loop_
_entity_poly.entity_id
_entity_poly.type
_entity_poly.pdbx_seq_one_letter_code
_entity_poly.pdbx_strand_id
1 'polypeptide(L)'
;MLDFWTFCCINCLHVLDELRPLEEKYADVLVVVGVHSPKFEHEKDPAALAAAVERYGVHHPVLDDPELDMWQQYAARAWPTLAVIDPEGYVVATMAGEGHAEGLARLVDELVATHEAKGTLHRGDGPYVPPVEPETTLRFPGKAVPLDGGNLLVSDSARHSLVELAPDGETLVRRIGSGDRGRADGPAGAAAFSEPQGLCRLPEHVAEVAGYDLVVADTVNHLLRGVKLGTGEVVTVAGTGRQWRSTVDDHAHDALSVDLSSPWDLAWYDDKVIVAMAGIHQLWWFDPIRRTAGMYAGTTVEALRDGPLAEAWLAQPSGLSVSTDGARLWIADSETSAVRYVENGVLGTAVGQGLFDFGHVDGPADRALFQHPLGVCALPDGSVLVADTYNGAVRRFDPGSGQVSTVADGLAEPSDVVLTADGGVLVVESAAHRLTRLAPGALSAAGASTVDGPRHRTERRPTDVAPGEVTLDIVFTPAPGQKLDETYGPSTRLVVSASPPELLLDGAGTGTELSRRLVVNDAVAGGVLQVTAQAATCDADVEHAACHLTRQDWGVPVRVVEGAAARLPLVLRGLDA
;
A
#
# COMPACT_ATOMS: atom_id res chain seq x y z
N MET A 1 20.99 -11.61 5.13
CA MET A 1 19.50 -11.61 5.25
C MET A 1 18.91 -11.44 3.87
N LEU A 2 17.85 -12.20 3.56
CA LEU A 2 17.06 -12.02 2.33
C LEU A 2 15.76 -11.29 2.69
N ASP A 3 15.38 -10.30 1.88
CA ASP A 3 14.11 -9.61 1.94
C ASP A 3 13.31 -9.94 0.68
N PHE A 4 12.27 -10.77 0.82
CA PHE A 4 11.35 -11.12 -0.26
C PHE A 4 10.28 -10.04 -0.36
N TRP A 5 10.41 -9.18 -1.35
CA TRP A 5 9.59 -7.99 -1.54
C TRP A 5 9.04 -7.84 -2.96
N THR A 6 8.13 -6.91 -3.14
CA THR A 6 7.65 -6.45 -4.43
C THR A 6 7.28 -4.97 -4.34
N PHE A 7 7.49 -4.21 -5.40
CA PHE A 7 7.37 -2.76 -5.31
C PHE A 7 5.94 -2.21 -5.34
N CYS A 8 4.93 -3.04 -5.65
CA CYS A 8 3.52 -2.65 -5.50
C CYS A 8 3.06 -2.67 -4.03
N CYS A 9 3.71 -3.44 -3.18
CA CYS A 9 3.22 -3.77 -1.84
C CYS A 9 3.66 -2.74 -0.81
N ILE A 10 2.73 -1.97 -0.27
CA ILE A 10 3.03 -0.94 0.74
C ILE A 10 3.70 -1.51 1.99
N ASN A 11 3.32 -2.71 2.44
CA ASN A 11 3.94 -3.37 3.60
C ASN A 11 5.40 -3.74 3.33
N CYS A 12 5.76 -4.06 2.08
CA CYS A 12 7.15 -4.26 1.68
C CYS A 12 7.94 -2.95 1.78
N LEU A 13 7.34 -1.84 1.35
CA LEU A 13 7.97 -0.52 1.46
C LEU A 13 8.19 -0.12 2.94
N HIS A 14 7.27 -0.46 3.83
CA HIS A 14 7.47 -0.29 5.27
C HIS A 14 8.68 -1.07 5.78
N VAL A 15 8.85 -2.33 5.34
CA VAL A 15 10.01 -3.14 5.74
C VAL A 15 11.31 -2.57 5.19
N LEU A 16 11.36 -2.06 3.97
CA LEU A 16 12.54 -1.35 3.46
C LEU A 16 12.95 -0.21 4.40
N ASP A 17 11.99 0.57 4.89
CA ASP A 17 12.26 1.65 5.84
C ASP A 17 12.66 1.17 7.23
N GLU A 18 12.10 0.06 7.70
CA GLU A 18 12.51 -0.60 8.94
C GLU A 18 13.95 -1.14 8.88
N LEU A 19 14.40 -1.57 7.70
CA LEU A 19 15.74 -2.14 7.49
C LEU A 19 16.84 -1.07 7.43
N ARG A 20 16.57 0.16 6.96
CA ARG A 20 17.58 1.22 6.80
C ARG A 20 18.43 1.47 8.06
N PRO A 21 17.84 1.69 9.25
CA PRO A 21 18.63 1.89 10.48
C PRO A 21 19.44 0.64 10.88
N LEU A 22 18.97 -0.55 10.52
CA LEU A 22 19.70 -1.80 10.78
C LEU A 22 20.92 -1.94 9.86
N GLU A 23 20.74 -1.64 8.57
CA GLU A 23 21.84 -1.64 7.60
C GLU A 23 22.93 -0.64 7.98
N GLU A 24 22.54 0.57 8.43
CA GLU A 24 23.49 1.56 8.93
C GLU A 24 24.22 1.09 10.19
N LYS A 25 23.48 0.57 11.18
CA LYS A 25 24.04 0.12 12.46
C LYS A 25 25.00 -1.06 12.30
N TYR A 26 24.70 -1.99 11.40
CA TYR A 26 25.41 -3.25 11.23
C TYR A 26 26.13 -3.34 9.88
N ALA A 27 26.51 -2.22 9.31
CA ALA A 27 27.07 -2.13 7.95
C ALA A 27 28.29 -3.03 7.70
N ASP A 28 29.05 -3.38 8.74
CA ASP A 28 30.24 -4.22 8.64
C ASP A 28 29.99 -5.73 8.84
N VAL A 29 28.77 -6.13 9.24
CA VAL A 29 28.43 -7.54 9.56
C VAL A 29 27.12 -8.02 8.95
N LEU A 30 26.20 -7.14 8.61
CA LEU A 30 24.90 -7.47 8.01
C LEU A 30 24.91 -7.13 6.52
N VAL A 31 24.64 -8.12 5.70
CA VAL A 31 24.34 -7.93 4.27
C VAL A 31 22.86 -8.24 4.06
N VAL A 32 22.12 -7.23 3.61
CA VAL A 32 20.75 -7.40 3.12
C VAL A 32 20.80 -7.65 1.62
N VAL A 33 19.97 -8.53 1.11
CA VAL A 33 19.72 -8.74 -0.32
C VAL A 33 18.23 -8.76 -0.52
N GLY A 34 17.72 -7.78 -1.27
CA GLY A 34 16.33 -7.78 -1.72
C GLY A 34 16.13 -8.90 -2.74
N VAL A 35 15.10 -9.72 -2.56
CA VAL A 35 14.64 -10.70 -3.54
C VAL A 35 13.30 -10.20 -4.06
N HIS A 36 13.35 -9.54 -5.21
CA HIS A 36 12.15 -9.00 -5.83
C HIS A 36 11.33 -10.11 -6.46
N SER A 37 10.20 -10.42 -5.86
CA SER A 37 9.29 -11.50 -6.23
C SER A 37 7.94 -10.91 -6.66
N PRO A 38 7.66 -10.78 -7.97
CA PRO A 38 6.55 -9.98 -8.51
C PRO A 38 5.17 -10.55 -8.19
N LYS A 39 4.19 -9.66 -7.96
CA LYS A 39 2.75 -9.97 -7.91
C LYS A 39 2.08 -9.75 -9.27
N PHE A 40 2.49 -8.69 -9.96
CA PHE A 40 1.90 -8.24 -11.23
C PHE A 40 2.85 -8.50 -12.41
N GLU A 41 2.29 -8.51 -13.62
CA GLU A 41 3.09 -8.78 -14.82
C GLU A 41 4.09 -7.66 -15.11
N HIS A 42 3.70 -6.40 -14.87
CA HIS A 42 4.60 -5.24 -15.02
C HIS A 42 5.85 -5.35 -14.14
N GLU A 43 5.71 -5.93 -12.96
CA GLU A 43 6.82 -6.08 -12.02
C GLU A 43 7.89 -7.07 -12.47
N LYS A 44 7.61 -7.89 -13.49
CA LYS A 44 8.58 -8.80 -14.10
C LYS A 44 9.54 -8.09 -15.08
N ASP A 45 9.25 -6.83 -15.43
CA ASP A 45 10.13 -6.05 -16.28
C ASP A 45 11.36 -5.57 -15.49
N PRO A 46 12.60 -5.98 -15.87
CA PRO A 46 13.81 -5.53 -15.20
C PRO A 46 13.98 -3.99 -15.21
N ALA A 47 13.44 -3.28 -16.20
CA ALA A 47 13.50 -1.83 -16.23
C ALA A 47 12.56 -1.20 -15.19
N ALA A 48 11.38 -1.76 -14.99
CA ALA A 48 10.46 -1.35 -13.93
C ALA A 48 11.06 -1.62 -12.54
N LEU A 49 11.69 -2.78 -12.34
CA LEU A 49 12.41 -3.08 -11.11
C LEU A 49 13.55 -2.10 -10.85
N ALA A 50 14.36 -1.77 -11.87
CA ALA A 50 15.45 -0.79 -11.73
C ALA A 50 14.91 0.60 -11.34
N ALA A 51 13.80 1.03 -11.96
CA ALA A 51 13.13 2.28 -11.61
C ALA A 51 12.58 2.26 -10.16
N ALA A 52 12.04 1.13 -9.70
CA ALA A 52 11.57 0.98 -8.33
C ALA A 52 12.70 1.03 -7.30
N VAL A 53 13.83 0.35 -7.57
CA VAL A 53 15.05 0.42 -6.74
C VAL A 53 15.54 1.86 -6.60
N GLU A 54 15.53 2.63 -7.70
CA GLU A 54 15.88 4.06 -7.67
C GLU A 54 14.85 4.88 -6.91
N ARG A 55 13.54 4.69 -7.20
CA ARG A 55 12.42 5.43 -6.59
C ARG A 55 12.44 5.35 -5.07
N TYR A 56 12.60 4.14 -4.55
CA TYR A 56 12.55 3.86 -3.12
C TYR A 56 13.92 3.93 -2.45
N GLY A 57 14.97 4.31 -3.17
CA GLY A 57 16.32 4.44 -2.63
C GLY A 57 16.78 3.14 -1.94
N VAL A 58 16.63 2.00 -2.59
CA VAL A 58 17.08 0.71 -2.04
C VAL A 58 18.61 0.67 -2.06
N HIS A 59 19.23 0.56 -0.89
CA HIS A 59 20.67 0.68 -0.70
C HIS A 59 21.40 -0.66 -0.54
N HIS A 60 20.77 -1.76 -0.90
CA HIS A 60 21.36 -3.10 -0.90
C HIS A 60 21.18 -3.77 -2.27
N PRO A 61 21.94 -4.84 -2.58
CA PRO A 61 21.76 -5.59 -3.81
C PRO A 61 20.36 -6.17 -3.93
N VAL A 62 19.81 -6.14 -5.14
CA VAL A 62 18.50 -6.72 -5.44
C VAL A 62 18.67 -7.84 -6.45
N LEU A 63 18.13 -9.01 -6.14
CA LEU A 63 17.98 -10.15 -7.02
C LEU A 63 16.57 -10.10 -7.65
N ASP A 64 16.50 -10.16 -8.96
CA ASP A 64 15.24 -10.30 -9.70
C ASP A 64 14.82 -11.78 -9.73
N ASP A 65 13.61 -12.07 -9.23
CA ASP A 65 13.04 -13.43 -9.11
C ASP A 65 11.69 -13.54 -9.87
N PRO A 66 11.66 -13.25 -11.19
CA PRO A 66 10.41 -13.10 -11.96
C PRO A 66 9.59 -14.40 -12.03
N GLU A 67 10.23 -15.56 -11.91
CA GLU A 67 9.59 -16.87 -11.92
C GLU A 67 9.29 -17.43 -10.52
N LEU A 68 9.57 -16.64 -9.47
CA LEU A 68 9.38 -17.01 -8.06
C LEU A 68 10.19 -18.25 -7.63
N ASP A 69 11.37 -18.47 -8.21
CA ASP A 69 12.21 -19.62 -7.90
C ASP A 69 12.81 -19.53 -6.49
N MET A 70 13.38 -18.38 -6.13
CA MET A 70 13.90 -18.12 -4.79
C MET A 70 12.76 -18.10 -3.76
N TRP A 71 11.65 -17.45 -4.11
CA TRP A 71 10.43 -17.47 -3.31
C TRP A 71 10.01 -18.89 -2.91
N GLN A 72 10.02 -19.82 -3.87
CA GLN A 72 9.63 -21.21 -3.64
C GLN A 72 10.68 -21.98 -2.82
N GLN A 73 11.96 -21.78 -3.08
CA GLN A 73 13.06 -22.45 -2.38
C GLN A 73 13.10 -22.09 -0.89
N TYR A 74 12.82 -20.84 -0.56
CA TYR A 74 12.72 -20.38 0.83
C TYR A 74 11.33 -20.52 1.44
N ALA A 75 10.40 -21.13 0.72
CA ALA A 75 9.00 -21.35 1.14
C ALA A 75 8.30 -20.07 1.59
N ALA A 76 8.62 -18.91 0.99
CA ALA A 76 7.92 -17.67 1.21
C ALA A 76 6.44 -17.81 0.79
N ARG A 77 5.53 -17.23 1.56
CA ARG A 77 4.07 -17.36 1.36
C ARG A 77 3.32 -16.05 1.40
N ALA A 78 3.96 -14.99 1.85
CA ALA A 78 3.39 -13.66 1.97
C ALA A 78 4.45 -12.60 1.66
N TRP A 79 4.03 -11.45 1.14
CA TRP A 79 4.85 -10.25 1.05
C TRP A 79 4.55 -9.33 2.23
N PRO A 80 5.57 -8.75 2.87
CA PRO A 80 7.00 -9.13 2.80
C PRO A 80 7.32 -10.41 3.58
N THR A 81 8.47 -11.04 3.28
CA THR A 81 9.05 -12.13 4.08
C THR A 81 10.56 -11.94 4.21
N LEU A 82 11.07 -11.99 5.44
CA LEU A 82 12.50 -11.91 5.74
C LEU A 82 13.04 -13.29 6.08
N ALA A 83 14.23 -13.65 5.55
CA ALA A 83 14.96 -14.85 5.95
C ALA A 83 16.37 -14.47 6.42
N VAL A 84 16.68 -14.76 7.68
CA VAL A 84 17.99 -14.51 8.27
C VAL A 84 18.86 -15.76 8.13
N ILE A 85 20.06 -15.56 7.58
CA ILE A 85 21.03 -16.64 7.32
C ILE A 85 22.29 -16.30 8.12
N ASP A 86 22.78 -17.28 8.88
CA ASP A 86 23.98 -17.12 9.68
C ASP A 86 25.27 -17.18 8.81
N PRO A 87 26.45 -16.84 9.35
CA PRO A 87 27.70 -16.91 8.62
C PRO A 87 28.13 -18.33 8.16
N GLU A 88 27.50 -19.39 8.70
CA GLU A 88 27.76 -20.78 8.29
C GLU A 88 26.78 -21.24 7.19
N GLY A 89 25.83 -20.37 6.77
CA GLY A 89 24.89 -20.61 5.67
C GLY A 89 23.56 -21.24 6.09
N TYR A 90 23.26 -21.31 7.37
CA TYR A 90 21.98 -21.85 7.87
C TYR A 90 20.93 -20.76 8.00
N VAL A 91 19.70 -21.05 7.57
CA VAL A 91 18.55 -20.19 7.85
C VAL A 91 18.20 -20.33 9.32
N VAL A 92 18.38 -19.25 10.08
CA VAL A 92 18.15 -19.23 11.54
C VAL A 92 16.81 -18.60 11.92
N ALA A 93 16.23 -17.77 11.03
CA ALA A 93 14.90 -17.22 11.24
C ALA A 93 14.21 -16.94 9.89
N THR A 94 12.89 -17.05 9.87
CA THR A 94 12.03 -16.60 8.76
C THR A 94 10.83 -15.85 9.35
N MET A 95 10.58 -14.63 8.88
CA MET A 95 9.53 -13.75 9.38
C MET A 95 8.72 -13.21 8.22
N ALA A 96 7.40 -13.26 8.33
CA ALA A 96 6.51 -12.66 7.34
C ALA A 96 5.78 -11.46 7.96
N GLY A 97 5.49 -10.45 7.14
CA GLY A 97 4.90 -9.19 7.56
C GLY A 97 5.94 -8.16 7.98
N GLU A 98 5.48 -7.11 8.60
CA GLU A 98 6.24 -5.93 9.03
C GLU A 98 6.36 -5.83 10.56
N GLY A 99 7.18 -4.88 11.06
CA GLY A 99 7.30 -4.62 12.51
C GLY A 99 8.36 -5.45 13.21
N HIS A 100 9.35 -5.96 12.48
CA HIS A 100 10.36 -6.89 13.01
C HIS A 100 11.69 -6.23 13.39
N ALA A 101 11.85 -4.90 13.20
CA ALA A 101 13.13 -4.21 13.32
C ALA A 101 13.86 -4.42 14.66
N GLU A 102 13.15 -4.30 15.79
CA GLU A 102 13.77 -4.45 17.11
C GLU A 102 14.27 -5.87 17.39
N GLY A 103 13.48 -6.86 17.02
CA GLY A 103 13.88 -8.24 17.21
C GLY A 103 14.98 -8.67 16.24
N LEU A 104 14.96 -8.15 15.00
CA LEU A 104 16.08 -8.33 14.07
C LEU A 104 17.37 -7.77 14.66
N ALA A 105 17.33 -6.58 15.27
CA ALA A 105 18.51 -6.01 15.93
C ALA A 105 19.07 -6.95 17.01
N ARG A 106 18.20 -7.50 17.87
CA ARG A 106 18.62 -8.47 18.90
C ARG A 106 19.22 -9.74 18.29
N LEU A 107 18.56 -10.30 17.27
CA LEU A 107 19.05 -11.50 16.58
C LEU A 107 20.42 -11.27 15.94
N VAL A 108 20.63 -10.11 15.29
CA VAL A 108 21.94 -9.77 14.72
C VAL A 108 22.99 -9.65 15.82
N ASP A 109 22.70 -8.98 16.94
CA ASP A 109 23.62 -8.88 18.09
C ASP A 109 24.01 -10.28 18.63
N GLU A 110 23.06 -11.22 18.75
CA GLU A 110 23.32 -12.61 19.19
C GLU A 110 24.16 -13.39 18.19
N LEU A 111 23.85 -13.29 16.88
CA LEU A 111 24.61 -13.96 15.82
C LEU A 111 26.04 -13.41 15.75
N VAL A 112 26.23 -12.10 15.86
CA VAL A 112 27.57 -11.49 15.92
C VAL A 112 28.37 -12.04 17.09
N ALA A 113 27.82 -12.05 18.29
CA ALA A 113 28.51 -12.57 19.48
C ALA A 113 28.86 -14.07 19.33
N THR A 114 27.93 -14.88 18.82
CA THR A 114 28.09 -16.31 18.64
C THR A 114 29.18 -16.64 17.61
N HIS A 115 29.11 -15.99 16.44
CA HIS A 115 30.03 -16.29 15.33
C HIS A 115 31.41 -15.62 15.48
N GLU A 116 31.49 -14.53 16.24
CA GLU A 116 32.78 -13.98 16.69
C GLU A 116 33.50 -14.95 17.63
N ALA A 117 32.78 -15.53 18.60
CA ALA A 117 33.32 -16.55 19.49
C ALA A 117 33.74 -17.85 18.76
N LYS A 118 33.00 -18.22 17.70
CA LYS A 118 33.35 -19.37 16.84
C LYS A 118 34.46 -19.07 15.84
N GLY A 119 34.79 -17.81 15.55
CA GLY A 119 35.70 -17.40 14.51
C GLY A 119 35.16 -17.57 13.08
N THR A 120 33.84 -17.59 12.93
CA THR A 120 33.13 -17.72 11.63
C THR A 120 32.52 -16.40 11.17
N LEU A 121 32.59 -15.33 11.98
CA LEU A 121 32.16 -14.00 11.59
C LEU A 121 33.20 -13.36 10.67
N HIS A 122 32.71 -12.80 9.55
CA HIS A 122 33.51 -11.96 8.66
C HIS A 122 32.99 -10.54 8.72
N ARG A 123 33.91 -9.57 8.82
CA ARG A 123 33.58 -8.15 8.79
C ARG A 123 34.10 -7.54 7.49
N GLY A 124 33.35 -6.62 6.91
CA GLY A 124 33.75 -5.94 5.69
C GLY A 124 32.70 -4.95 5.20
N ASP A 125 33.06 -4.16 4.20
CA ASP A 125 32.14 -3.22 3.58
C ASP A 125 31.13 -3.95 2.68
N GLY A 126 29.89 -3.47 2.65
CA GLY A 126 28.84 -3.99 1.77
C GLY A 126 29.19 -3.77 0.29
N PRO A 127 28.73 -4.64 -0.61
CA PRO A 127 29.09 -4.60 -2.04
C PRO A 127 28.31 -3.54 -2.84
N TYR A 128 27.41 -2.78 -2.23
CA TYR A 128 26.46 -1.91 -2.93
C TYR A 128 27.08 -0.56 -3.33
N VAL A 129 26.83 -0.15 -4.57
CA VAL A 129 27.12 1.20 -5.09
C VAL A 129 25.80 1.82 -5.53
N PRO A 130 25.36 2.94 -4.92
CA PRO A 130 24.15 3.62 -5.33
C PRO A 130 24.20 4.07 -6.80
N PRO A 131 23.10 3.96 -7.56
CA PRO A 131 23.03 4.54 -8.90
C PRO A 131 23.15 6.06 -8.84
N VAL A 132 23.63 6.66 -9.93
CA VAL A 132 23.70 8.12 -10.07
C VAL A 132 22.30 8.66 -10.35
N GLU A 133 21.86 9.62 -9.55
CA GLU A 133 20.56 10.25 -9.71
C GLU A 133 20.48 11.06 -11.02
N PRO A 134 19.38 10.94 -11.79
CA PRO A 134 19.19 11.74 -12.99
C PRO A 134 18.90 13.22 -12.65
N GLU A 135 19.44 14.12 -13.45
CA GLU A 135 19.13 15.56 -13.38
C GLU A 135 17.80 15.87 -14.10
N THR A 136 16.69 15.79 -13.40
CA THR A 136 15.34 16.08 -13.91
C THR A 136 14.65 17.14 -13.05
N THR A 137 13.64 17.86 -13.57
CA THR A 137 12.85 18.83 -12.79
C THR A 137 12.02 18.10 -11.71
N LEU A 138 11.42 16.98 -12.05
CA LEU A 138 10.67 16.09 -11.17
C LEU A 138 11.41 14.76 -11.06
N ARG A 139 11.19 14.05 -9.95
CA ARG A 139 11.68 12.68 -9.74
C ARG A 139 10.60 11.80 -9.16
N PHE A 140 10.13 10.85 -9.94
CA PHE A 140 9.00 9.98 -9.61
C PHE A 140 7.82 10.77 -9.00
N PRO A 141 7.24 11.73 -9.75
CA PRO A 141 6.09 12.48 -9.25
C PRO A 141 4.92 11.56 -8.95
N GLY A 142 4.21 11.82 -7.82
CA GLY A 142 3.09 11.02 -7.37
C GLY A 142 1.75 11.53 -7.89
N LYS A 143 1.31 12.68 -7.36
CA LYS A 143 0.02 13.29 -7.65
C LYS A 143 0.16 14.75 -8.04
N ALA A 144 -0.88 15.31 -8.69
CA ALA A 144 -0.91 16.71 -9.04
C ALA A 144 -2.30 17.33 -8.84
N VAL A 145 -2.34 18.62 -8.49
CA VAL A 145 -3.60 19.39 -8.42
C VAL A 145 -3.46 20.73 -9.14
N PRO A 146 -4.51 21.19 -9.84
CA PRO A 146 -4.49 22.52 -10.44
C PRO A 146 -4.63 23.59 -9.36
N LEU A 147 -3.87 24.69 -9.52
CA LEU A 147 -3.95 25.88 -8.71
C LEU A 147 -4.71 27.00 -9.46
N ASP A 148 -5.11 28.03 -8.70
CA ASP A 148 -5.67 29.23 -9.27
C ASP A 148 -4.62 29.90 -10.18
N GLY A 149 -5.06 30.42 -11.34
CA GLY A 149 -4.15 30.98 -12.33
C GLY A 149 -3.55 29.96 -13.33
N GLY A 150 -3.87 28.66 -13.15
CA GLY A 150 -3.53 27.61 -14.10
C GLY A 150 -2.22 26.88 -13.79
N ASN A 151 -1.46 27.29 -12.78
CA ASN A 151 -0.30 26.53 -12.31
C ASN A 151 -0.74 25.15 -11.77
N LEU A 152 0.22 24.25 -11.64
CA LEU A 152 0.04 22.91 -11.12
C LEU A 152 0.91 22.72 -9.88
N LEU A 153 0.37 22.16 -8.81
CA LEU A 153 1.19 21.68 -7.70
C LEU A 153 1.32 20.17 -7.81
N VAL A 154 2.54 19.68 -7.75
CA VAL A 154 2.91 18.28 -7.95
C VAL A 154 3.67 17.77 -6.73
N SER A 155 3.34 16.60 -6.24
CA SER A 155 4.17 15.89 -5.29
C SER A 155 5.36 15.27 -6.01
N ASP A 156 6.56 15.79 -5.75
CA ASP A 156 7.84 15.30 -6.28
C ASP A 156 8.39 14.26 -5.29
N SER A 157 7.80 13.07 -5.33
CA SER A 157 7.83 12.09 -4.24
C SER A 157 9.24 11.65 -3.89
N ALA A 158 10.07 11.25 -4.86
CA ALA A 158 11.44 10.81 -4.59
C ALA A 158 12.43 11.97 -4.32
N ARG A 159 11.98 13.24 -4.45
CA ARG A 159 12.70 14.42 -3.94
C ARG A 159 12.07 15.02 -2.70
N HIS A 160 11.22 14.29 -2.04
CA HIS A 160 10.68 14.64 -0.72
C HIS A 160 10.17 16.08 -0.62
N SER A 161 9.46 16.56 -1.67
CA SER A 161 9.04 17.96 -1.79
C SER A 161 7.80 18.11 -2.66
N LEU A 162 7.22 19.32 -2.66
CA LEU A 162 6.18 19.71 -3.60
C LEU A 162 6.78 20.69 -4.61
N VAL A 163 6.34 20.60 -5.87
CA VAL A 163 6.78 21.45 -6.96
C VAL A 163 5.60 22.17 -7.56
N GLU A 164 5.64 23.50 -7.60
CA GLU A 164 4.71 24.30 -8.39
C GLU A 164 5.29 24.48 -9.80
N LEU A 165 4.55 24.02 -10.80
CA LEU A 165 4.86 24.18 -12.22
C LEU A 165 3.93 25.21 -12.85
N ALA A 166 4.43 25.90 -13.88
CA ALA A 166 3.61 26.74 -14.74
C ALA A 166 2.56 25.91 -15.52
N PRO A 167 1.58 26.54 -16.20
CA PRO A 167 0.53 25.82 -16.93
C PRO A 167 1.02 24.93 -18.08
N ASP A 168 2.28 25.06 -18.50
CA ASP A 168 2.92 24.19 -19.48
C ASP A 168 3.23 22.77 -18.90
N GLY A 169 3.20 22.63 -17.56
CA GLY A 169 3.51 21.37 -16.85
C GLY A 169 5.00 21.04 -16.77
N GLU A 170 5.88 21.97 -17.18
CA GLU A 170 7.33 21.74 -17.27
C GLU A 170 8.14 22.81 -16.53
N THR A 171 7.74 24.08 -16.65
CA THR A 171 8.49 25.21 -16.09
C THR A 171 8.32 25.28 -14.57
N LEU A 172 9.44 25.12 -13.85
CA LEU A 172 9.49 25.25 -12.40
C LEU A 172 9.22 26.69 -11.96
N VAL A 173 8.20 26.88 -11.13
CA VAL A 173 7.88 28.17 -10.48
C VAL A 173 8.54 28.23 -9.10
N ARG A 174 8.31 27.23 -8.27
CA ARG A 174 8.94 27.10 -6.95
C ARG A 174 8.88 25.68 -6.43
N ARG A 175 9.67 25.42 -5.38
CA ARG A 175 9.68 24.19 -4.61
C ARG A 175 9.28 24.47 -3.15
N ILE A 176 8.51 23.59 -2.55
CA ILE A 176 8.13 23.60 -1.13
C ILE A 176 8.66 22.29 -0.53
N GLY A 177 9.54 22.40 0.43
CA GLY A 177 10.33 21.31 1.01
C GLY A 177 11.83 21.50 0.71
N SER A 178 12.69 21.08 1.63
CA SER A 178 14.16 21.15 1.52
C SER A 178 14.71 20.22 0.42
N GLY A 179 13.97 19.17 0.09
CA GLY A 179 14.44 18.06 -0.75
C GLY A 179 15.07 16.91 0.06
N ASP A 180 15.37 17.14 1.33
CA ASP A 180 15.85 16.09 2.22
C ASP A 180 14.68 15.30 2.80
N ARG A 181 14.86 13.99 2.94
CA ARG A 181 13.91 13.12 3.62
C ARG A 181 13.78 13.52 5.09
N GLY A 182 12.57 13.79 5.56
CA GLY A 182 12.34 14.21 6.94
C GLY A 182 10.90 14.63 7.19
N ARG A 183 10.62 15.17 8.38
CA ARG A 183 9.28 15.59 8.82
C ARG A 183 9.22 16.97 9.46
N ALA A 184 10.20 17.82 9.19
CA ALA A 184 10.25 19.16 9.78
C ALA A 184 9.11 20.04 9.27
N ASP A 185 8.44 20.75 10.18
CA ASP A 185 7.54 21.86 9.87
C ASP A 185 8.34 23.14 9.62
N GLY A 186 7.75 24.14 8.96
CA GLY A 186 8.32 25.46 8.79
C GLY A 186 8.15 26.09 7.43
N PRO A 187 8.97 27.13 7.12
CA PRO A 187 8.93 27.79 5.83
C PRO A 187 9.29 26.87 4.67
N ALA A 188 8.86 27.21 3.46
CA ALA A 188 9.02 26.40 2.24
C ALA A 188 10.41 25.76 2.05
N GLY A 189 11.49 26.46 2.30
CA GLY A 189 12.86 25.94 2.10
C GLY A 189 13.44 25.17 3.28
N ALA A 190 12.71 25.08 4.42
CA ALA A 190 13.18 24.39 5.65
C ALA A 190 12.26 23.21 6.04
N ALA A 191 11.04 23.20 5.55
CA ALA A 191 10.15 22.06 5.75
C ALA A 191 10.70 20.81 5.05
N ALA A 192 10.39 19.65 5.59
CA ALA A 192 10.78 18.36 5.00
C ALA A 192 9.58 17.42 4.92
N PHE A 193 9.58 16.56 3.91
CA PHE A 193 8.62 15.50 3.67
C PHE A 193 9.34 14.16 3.51
N SER A 194 8.57 13.08 3.48
CA SER A 194 9.04 11.75 3.08
C SER A 194 8.06 11.13 2.09
N GLU A 195 8.45 11.15 0.82
CA GLU A 195 7.66 10.62 -0.30
C GLU A 195 6.20 11.11 -0.27
N PRO A 196 5.96 12.44 -0.35
CA PRO A 196 4.61 12.98 -0.38
C PRO A 196 3.87 12.48 -1.62
N GLN A 197 2.58 12.14 -1.47
CA GLN A 197 1.72 11.65 -2.55
C GLN A 197 0.51 12.57 -2.74
N GLY A 198 -0.61 12.29 -2.16
CA GLY A 198 -1.89 12.96 -2.37
C GLY A 198 -1.92 14.41 -1.95
N LEU A 199 -2.68 15.20 -2.70
CA LEU A 199 -2.83 16.64 -2.54
C LEU A 199 -4.32 17.01 -2.55
N CYS A 200 -4.84 17.64 -1.51
CA CYS A 200 -6.22 18.08 -1.43
C CYS A 200 -6.34 19.58 -1.13
N ARG A 201 -6.86 20.37 -2.06
CA ARG A 201 -7.20 21.77 -1.81
C ARG A 201 -8.44 21.84 -0.91
N LEU A 202 -8.38 22.69 0.10
CA LEU A 202 -9.52 22.96 0.97
C LEU A 202 -10.44 24.01 0.34
N PRO A 203 -11.77 23.94 0.56
CA PRO A 203 -12.67 25.04 0.27
C PRO A 203 -12.22 26.31 1.01
N GLU A 204 -12.39 27.49 0.39
CA GLU A 204 -11.91 28.77 0.92
C GLU A 204 -12.34 29.03 2.37
N HIS A 205 -13.62 28.80 2.67
CA HIS A 205 -14.15 28.99 4.02
C HIS A 205 -13.57 28.03 5.07
N VAL A 206 -13.09 26.86 4.66
CA VAL A 206 -12.40 25.90 5.54
C VAL A 206 -10.94 26.33 5.70
N ALA A 207 -10.28 26.72 4.62
CA ALA A 207 -8.89 27.17 4.61
C ALA A 207 -8.68 28.40 5.51
N GLU A 208 -9.63 29.36 5.48
CA GLU A 208 -9.62 30.53 6.35
C GLU A 208 -9.61 30.18 7.85
N VAL A 209 -10.39 29.18 8.26
CA VAL A 209 -10.49 28.73 9.65
C VAL A 209 -9.30 27.83 10.01
N ALA A 210 -8.91 26.93 9.14
CA ALA A 210 -7.82 25.99 9.36
C ALA A 210 -6.44 26.67 9.38
N GLY A 211 -6.28 27.77 8.60
CA GLY A 211 -5.03 28.53 8.48
C GLY A 211 -4.06 27.99 7.43
N TYR A 212 -4.47 27.04 6.61
CA TYR A 212 -3.74 26.48 5.47
C TYR A 212 -4.71 26.16 4.32
N ASP A 213 -4.20 26.13 3.08
CA ASP A 213 -5.04 26.06 1.88
C ASP A 213 -5.10 24.65 1.29
N LEU A 214 -4.12 23.82 1.65
CA LEU A 214 -3.92 22.50 1.06
C LEU A 214 -3.55 21.49 2.16
N VAL A 215 -4.01 20.26 2.02
CA VAL A 215 -3.57 19.10 2.81
C VAL A 215 -2.75 18.18 1.91
N VAL A 216 -1.64 17.67 2.43
CA VAL A 216 -0.70 16.77 1.76
C VAL A 216 -0.64 15.44 2.51
N ALA A 217 -0.71 14.34 1.80
CA ALA A 217 -0.40 13.01 2.31
C ALA A 217 1.13 12.85 2.33
N ASP A 218 1.73 12.94 3.51
CA ASP A 218 3.17 12.74 3.74
C ASP A 218 3.39 11.27 4.10
N THR A 219 3.38 10.43 3.07
CA THR A 219 3.06 9.00 3.09
C THR A 219 3.97 8.20 4.01
N VAL A 220 5.28 8.30 3.84
CA VAL A 220 6.27 7.53 4.62
C VAL A 220 6.41 8.08 6.04
N ASN A 221 6.10 9.36 6.24
CA ASN A 221 6.02 9.95 7.57
C ASN A 221 4.76 9.55 8.33
N HIS A 222 3.77 8.92 7.69
CA HIS A 222 2.47 8.63 8.30
C HIS A 222 1.80 9.88 8.87
N LEU A 223 1.84 10.99 8.10
CA LEU A 223 1.36 12.31 8.52
C LEU A 223 0.44 12.92 7.44
N LEU A 224 -0.44 13.83 7.88
CA LEU A 224 -1.03 14.83 7.01
C LEU A 224 -0.37 16.19 7.30
N ARG A 225 0.00 16.91 6.24
CA ARG A 225 0.65 18.21 6.36
C ARG A 225 -0.24 19.29 5.74
N GLY A 226 -0.47 20.37 6.47
CA GLY A 226 -1.14 21.57 5.98
C GLY A 226 -0.13 22.49 5.31
N VAL A 227 -0.46 23.00 4.11
CA VAL A 227 0.40 23.93 3.37
C VAL A 227 -0.35 25.22 3.10
N LYS A 228 0.26 26.36 3.44
CA LYS A 228 -0.22 27.68 3.09
C LYS A 228 0.33 28.07 1.71
N LEU A 229 -0.48 28.00 0.69
CA LEU A 229 -0.04 28.20 -0.71
C LEU A 229 0.63 29.56 -0.94
N GLY A 230 0.15 30.62 -0.29
CA GLY A 230 0.73 31.96 -0.44
C GLY A 230 2.19 32.09 0.01
N THR A 231 2.59 31.37 1.06
CA THR A 231 3.94 31.44 1.66
C THR A 231 4.77 30.18 1.48
N GLY A 232 4.12 29.04 1.21
CA GLY A 232 4.75 27.73 1.22
C GLY A 232 5.07 27.22 2.63
N GLU A 233 4.50 27.80 3.68
CA GLU A 233 4.63 27.32 5.05
C GLU A 233 3.94 25.97 5.22
N VAL A 234 4.60 25.03 5.90
CA VAL A 234 4.15 23.66 6.13
C VAL A 234 4.00 23.43 7.62
N VAL A 235 2.89 22.83 8.02
CA VAL A 235 2.60 22.43 9.39
C VAL A 235 2.02 21.01 9.44
N THR A 236 2.36 20.23 10.46
CA THR A 236 1.74 18.93 10.70
C THR A 236 0.33 19.13 11.23
N VAL A 237 -0.68 18.49 10.60
CA VAL A 237 -2.10 18.68 10.94
C VAL A 237 -2.79 17.39 11.41
N ALA A 238 -2.25 16.21 11.07
CA ALA A 238 -2.69 14.93 11.60
C ALA A 238 -1.55 13.90 11.58
N GLY A 239 -1.64 12.92 12.47
CA GLY A 239 -0.66 11.86 12.64
C GLY A 239 0.39 12.17 13.71
N THR A 240 0.95 11.12 14.33
CA THR A 240 2.07 11.21 15.28
C THR A 240 3.42 11.00 14.60
N GLY A 241 3.44 10.58 13.35
CA GLY A 241 4.63 10.13 12.63
C GLY A 241 5.03 8.68 12.96
N ARG A 242 4.17 7.94 13.63
CA ARG A 242 4.29 6.48 13.81
C ARG A 242 3.24 5.77 12.98
N GLN A 243 3.62 4.63 12.43
CA GLN A 243 2.68 3.78 11.71
C GLN A 243 1.63 3.23 12.67
N TRP A 244 0.35 3.31 12.24
CA TRP A 244 -0.76 2.74 12.99
C TRP A 244 -0.68 1.22 13.01
N ARG A 245 -0.73 0.63 14.20
CA ARG A 245 -0.67 -0.82 14.44
C ARG A 245 -1.66 -1.30 15.49
N SER A 246 -2.58 -0.43 15.91
CA SER A 246 -3.56 -0.75 16.96
C SER A 246 -4.79 -1.45 16.40
N THR A 247 -5.74 -1.78 17.27
CA THR A 247 -7.06 -2.28 16.87
C THR A 247 -7.91 -1.14 16.30
N VAL A 248 -8.72 -1.45 15.29
CA VAL A 248 -9.69 -0.49 14.72
C VAL A 248 -10.70 -0.13 15.80
N ASP A 249 -10.92 1.16 16.00
CA ASP A 249 -12.09 1.68 16.69
C ASP A 249 -12.83 2.67 15.76
N ASP A 250 -14.08 2.95 16.05
CA ASP A 250 -14.97 3.84 15.27
C ASP A 250 -15.04 5.26 15.86
N HIS A 251 -14.14 5.59 16.79
CA HIS A 251 -14.17 6.86 17.51
C HIS A 251 -13.41 7.94 16.74
N ALA A 252 -13.79 9.19 16.98
CA ALA A 252 -13.02 10.35 16.56
C ALA A 252 -11.86 10.58 17.51
N HIS A 253 -10.65 10.70 16.97
CA HIS A 253 -9.44 10.99 17.71
C HIS A 253 -9.00 12.43 17.51
N ASP A 254 -8.26 13.00 18.47
CA ASP A 254 -7.46 14.20 18.22
C ASP A 254 -6.46 13.90 17.10
N ALA A 255 -6.48 14.74 16.06
CA ALA A 255 -5.73 14.45 14.82
C ALA A 255 -4.21 14.36 15.02
N LEU A 256 -3.65 15.07 15.98
CA LEU A 256 -2.20 15.04 16.28
C LEU A 256 -1.80 13.93 17.27
N SER A 257 -2.79 13.21 17.81
CA SER A 257 -2.58 12.15 18.80
C SER A 257 -2.85 10.75 18.26
N VAL A 258 -3.30 10.63 17.00
CA VAL A 258 -3.60 9.37 16.35
C VAL A 258 -2.48 8.97 15.40
N ASP A 259 -2.11 7.70 15.41
CA ASP A 259 -1.17 7.15 14.41
C ASP A 259 -1.90 6.97 13.08
N LEU A 260 -1.23 7.22 11.95
CA LEU A 260 -1.74 6.97 10.59
C LEU A 260 -0.93 5.86 9.93
N SER A 261 -1.39 5.32 8.80
CA SER A 261 -0.65 4.28 8.07
C SER A 261 -0.63 4.57 6.58
N SER A 262 0.46 5.16 6.11
CA SER A 262 0.71 5.49 4.71
C SER A 262 -0.49 6.14 4.04
N PRO A 263 -0.89 7.37 4.43
CA PRO A 263 -1.85 8.14 3.68
C PRO A 263 -1.33 8.30 2.25
N TRP A 264 -2.13 7.89 1.25
CA TRP A 264 -1.67 7.87 -0.13
C TRP A 264 -2.35 8.93 -1.00
N ASP A 265 -3.68 9.08 -0.88
CA ASP A 265 -4.40 10.13 -1.60
C ASP A 265 -5.47 10.78 -0.73
N LEU A 266 -5.92 11.96 -1.17
CA LEU A 266 -6.80 12.84 -0.42
C LEU A 266 -7.88 13.43 -1.32
N ALA A 267 -9.13 13.50 -0.82
CA ALA A 267 -10.21 14.21 -1.51
C ALA A 267 -11.13 14.93 -0.51
N TRP A 268 -11.62 16.11 -0.88
CA TRP A 268 -12.64 16.80 -0.10
C TRP A 268 -14.02 16.21 -0.40
N TYR A 269 -14.60 15.49 0.53
CA TYR A 269 -15.88 14.83 0.39
C TYR A 269 -16.62 14.79 1.73
N ASP A 270 -17.94 14.98 1.72
CA ASP A 270 -18.78 14.95 2.93
C ASP A 270 -18.28 15.91 4.05
N ASP A 271 -17.92 17.15 3.64
CA ASP A 271 -17.38 18.21 4.51
C ASP A 271 -16.10 17.80 5.30
N LYS A 272 -15.33 16.88 4.78
CA LYS A 272 -14.06 16.40 5.37
C LYS A 272 -13.03 16.10 4.29
N VAL A 273 -11.78 16.01 4.70
CA VAL A 273 -10.73 15.40 3.88
C VAL A 273 -10.83 13.88 4.06
N ILE A 274 -11.21 13.16 3.02
CA ILE A 274 -11.13 11.70 3.00
C ILE A 274 -9.72 11.31 2.60
N VAL A 275 -9.18 10.33 3.30
CA VAL A 275 -7.79 9.88 3.20
C VAL A 275 -7.76 8.41 2.82
N ALA A 276 -7.11 8.10 1.72
CA ALA A 276 -6.81 6.71 1.36
C ALA A 276 -5.63 6.21 2.21
N MET A 277 -5.92 5.35 3.20
CA MET A 277 -4.92 4.73 4.08
C MET A 277 -4.44 3.43 3.45
N ALA A 278 -3.48 3.52 2.54
CA ALA A 278 -2.96 2.38 1.79
C ALA A 278 -2.41 1.28 2.71
N GLY A 279 -1.70 1.65 3.79
CA GLY A 279 -1.04 0.71 4.69
C GLY A 279 -1.96 -0.11 5.60
N ILE A 280 -3.26 0.20 5.63
CA ILE A 280 -4.27 -0.55 6.44
C ILE A 280 -5.56 -0.83 5.67
N HIS A 281 -5.54 -0.65 4.35
CA HIS A 281 -6.67 -1.01 3.47
C HIS A 281 -8.00 -0.35 3.85
N GLN A 282 -7.95 0.95 4.24
CA GLN A 282 -9.10 1.72 4.72
C GLN A 282 -9.18 3.10 4.08
N LEU A 283 -10.37 3.71 4.16
CA LEU A 283 -10.52 5.16 4.06
C LEU A 283 -10.68 5.73 5.46
N TRP A 284 -10.03 6.86 5.71
CA TRP A 284 -10.18 7.65 6.92
C TRP A 284 -10.73 9.03 6.58
N TRP A 285 -11.20 9.76 7.57
CA TRP A 285 -11.58 11.15 7.45
C TRP A 285 -10.74 12.02 8.38
N PHE A 286 -10.45 13.25 7.94
CA PHE A 286 -9.84 14.31 8.72
C PHE A 286 -10.70 15.57 8.64
N ASP A 287 -11.06 16.13 9.79
CA ASP A 287 -11.80 17.41 9.92
C ASP A 287 -10.80 18.52 10.26
N PRO A 288 -10.46 19.41 9.31
CA PRO A 288 -9.49 20.49 9.52
C PRO A 288 -9.92 21.52 10.55
N ILE A 289 -11.24 21.71 10.72
CA ILE A 289 -11.82 22.71 11.62
C ILE A 289 -11.83 22.18 13.06
N ARG A 290 -12.29 20.95 13.26
CA ARG A 290 -12.35 20.30 14.57
C ARG A 290 -11.02 19.68 15.00
N ARG A 291 -10.09 19.53 14.07
CA ARG A 291 -8.79 18.84 14.26
C ARG A 291 -8.96 17.43 14.80
N THR A 292 -9.86 16.69 14.19
CA THR A 292 -10.14 15.30 14.54
C THR A 292 -10.02 14.43 13.31
N ALA A 293 -9.67 13.15 13.51
CA ALA A 293 -9.57 12.14 12.46
C ALA A 293 -10.16 10.82 12.95
N GLY A 294 -10.57 9.96 12.02
CA GLY A 294 -11.11 8.65 12.34
C GLY A 294 -11.37 7.80 11.10
N MET A 295 -11.74 6.55 11.31
CA MET A 295 -12.10 5.62 10.25
C MET A 295 -13.35 6.11 9.50
N TYR A 296 -13.33 6.00 8.18
CA TYR A 296 -14.47 6.30 7.31
C TYR A 296 -15.07 5.05 6.70
N ALA A 297 -14.25 4.20 6.07
CA ALA A 297 -14.71 2.98 5.41
C ALA A 297 -13.61 1.91 5.40
N GLY A 298 -14.03 0.67 5.30
CA GLY A 298 -13.14 -0.48 5.21
C GLY A 298 -12.82 -1.11 6.57
N THR A 299 -12.29 -2.30 6.48
CA THR A 299 -11.69 -3.01 7.61
C THR A 299 -10.20 -3.15 7.33
N THR A 300 -9.42 -3.76 8.19
CA THR A 300 -8.00 -4.00 7.89
C THR A 300 -7.76 -5.25 7.03
N VAL A 301 -8.79 -5.84 6.47
CA VAL A 301 -8.69 -7.02 5.60
C VAL A 301 -8.38 -6.57 4.19
N GLU A 302 -7.28 -7.07 3.63
CA GLU A 302 -6.87 -6.87 2.25
C GLU A 302 -7.67 -7.76 1.31
N ALA A 303 -8.76 -7.26 0.75
CA ALA A 303 -9.60 -7.97 -0.21
C ALA A 303 -10.63 -7.04 -0.85
N LEU A 304 -11.44 -7.57 -1.79
CA LEU A 304 -12.54 -6.88 -2.42
C LEU A 304 -13.87 -7.38 -1.85
N ARG A 305 -14.59 -6.49 -1.15
CA ARG A 305 -15.97 -6.74 -0.70
C ARG A 305 -16.78 -5.46 -0.68
N ASP A 306 -17.93 -5.47 -1.31
CA ASP A 306 -18.91 -4.40 -1.27
C ASP A 306 -19.79 -4.48 -0.02
N GLY A 307 -20.36 -3.34 0.38
CA GLY A 307 -21.30 -3.30 1.49
C GLY A 307 -21.31 -1.96 2.25
N PRO A 308 -21.94 -1.94 3.44
CA PRO A 308 -21.87 -0.80 4.35
C PRO A 308 -20.42 -0.41 4.64
N LEU A 309 -20.15 0.89 4.82
CA LEU A 309 -18.77 1.41 4.93
C LEU A 309 -17.91 0.67 5.97
N ALA A 310 -18.47 0.35 7.13
CA ALA A 310 -17.74 -0.34 8.22
C ALA A 310 -17.52 -1.85 7.98
N GLU A 311 -18.17 -2.45 6.98
CA GLU A 311 -18.10 -3.88 6.69
C GLU A 311 -17.41 -4.19 5.36
N ALA A 312 -17.26 -3.18 4.50
CA ALA A 312 -16.62 -3.32 3.19
C ALA A 312 -15.12 -3.55 3.33
N TRP A 313 -14.49 -4.14 2.30
CA TRP A 313 -13.05 -4.35 2.24
C TRP A 313 -12.45 -3.65 1.05
N LEU A 314 -11.26 -3.16 1.24
CA LEU A 314 -10.39 -2.52 0.25
C LEU A 314 -9.03 -3.24 0.23
N ALA A 315 -8.24 -2.99 -0.79
CA ALA A 315 -6.87 -3.48 -0.86
C ALA A 315 -5.94 -2.38 -1.40
N GLN A 316 -5.32 -1.67 -0.50
CA GLN A 316 -4.38 -0.58 -0.81
C GLN A 316 -5.03 0.54 -1.65
N PRO A 317 -6.09 1.23 -1.14
CA PRO A 317 -6.67 2.37 -1.85
C PRO A 317 -5.61 3.44 -2.07
N SER A 318 -5.46 3.91 -3.32
CA SER A 318 -4.33 4.78 -3.73
C SER A 318 -4.74 5.98 -4.58
N GLY A 319 -6.00 6.11 -4.97
CA GLY A 319 -6.51 7.25 -5.74
C GLY A 319 -7.92 7.62 -5.34
N LEU A 320 -8.18 8.92 -5.19
CA LEU A 320 -9.49 9.45 -4.80
C LEU A 320 -9.92 10.59 -5.73
N SER A 321 -11.18 10.60 -6.15
CA SER A 321 -11.75 11.71 -6.91
C SER A 321 -13.26 11.82 -6.65
N VAL A 322 -13.75 13.03 -6.48
CA VAL A 322 -15.18 13.29 -6.20
C VAL A 322 -15.90 13.63 -7.49
N SER A 323 -17.07 13.03 -7.71
CA SER A 323 -17.94 13.38 -8.84
C SER A 323 -18.32 14.86 -8.79
N THR A 324 -18.54 15.47 -9.96
CA THR A 324 -18.81 16.91 -10.07
C THR A 324 -20.08 17.37 -9.35
N ASP A 325 -21.03 16.49 -9.13
CA ASP A 325 -22.24 16.73 -8.33
C ASP A 325 -22.03 16.51 -6.81
N GLY A 326 -20.82 16.07 -6.41
CA GLY A 326 -20.46 15.79 -5.02
C GLY A 326 -21.11 14.53 -4.42
N ALA A 327 -21.84 13.74 -5.22
CA ALA A 327 -22.63 12.62 -4.70
C ALA A 327 -21.79 11.35 -4.50
N ARG A 328 -20.71 11.19 -5.25
CA ARG A 328 -19.90 9.97 -5.29
C ARG A 328 -18.42 10.26 -5.10
N LEU A 329 -17.76 9.45 -4.27
CA LEU A 329 -16.31 9.39 -4.16
C LEU A 329 -15.82 8.16 -4.92
N TRP A 330 -15.04 8.38 -5.98
CA TRP A 330 -14.36 7.35 -6.74
C TRP A 330 -13.03 6.97 -6.12
N ILE A 331 -12.65 5.70 -6.24
CA ILE A 331 -11.48 5.12 -5.58
C ILE A 331 -10.75 4.23 -6.59
N ALA A 332 -9.43 4.44 -6.74
CA ALA A 332 -8.54 3.42 -7.28
C ALA A 332 -8.12 2.50 -6.14
N ASP A 333 -8.52 1.23 -6.22
CA ASP A 333 -8.20 0.19 -5.24
C ASP A 333 -7.14 -0.72 -5.85
N SER A 334 -5.87 -0.40 -5.61
CA SER A 334 -4.76 -0.79 -6.46
C SER A 334 -4.48 -2.28 -6.46
N GLU A 335 -4.45 -2.92 -5.30
CA GLU A 335 -4.15 -4.37 -5.19
C GLU A 335 -5.30 -5.24 -5.72
N THR A 336 -6.53 -4.74 -5.72
CA THR A 336 -7.66 -5.42 -6.37
C THR A 336 -7.78 -5.11 -7.86
N SER A 337 -6.91 -4.23 -8.38
CA SER A 337 -6.99 -3.73 -9.76
C SER A 337 -8.40 -3.23 -10.12
N ALA A 338 -9.04 -2.51 -9.19
CA ALA A 338 -10.44 -2.14 -9.26
C ALA A 338 -10.66 -0.62 -9.21
N VAL A 339 -11.77 -0.19 -9.81
CA VAL A 339 -12.38 1.11 -9.58
C VAL A 339 -13.60 0.91 -8.68
N ARG A 340 -13.51 1.48 -7.48
CA ARG A 340 -14.55 1.42 -6.47
C ARG A 340 -15.21 2.79 -6.27
N TYR A 341 -16.29 2.83 -5.54
CA TYR A 341 -16.94 4.09 -5.19
C TYR A 341 -17.65 4.05 -3.83
N VAL A 342 -17.74 5.19 -3.17
CA VAL A 342 -18.64 5.42 -2.05
C VAL A 342 -19.79 6.29 -2.50
N GLU A 343 -21.00 5.86 -2.22
CA GLU A 343 -22.25 6.59 -2.46
C GLU A 343 -23.32 6.17 -1.45
N ASN A 344 -24.04 7.11 -0.86
CA ASN A 344 -25.13 6.85 0.09
C ASN A 344 -24.75 5.91 1.26
N GLY A 345 -23.54 6.00 1.79
CA GLY A 345 -23.06 5.17 2.91
C GLY A 345 -22.72 3.72 2.54
N VAL A 346 -22.60 3.42 1.25
CA VAL A 346 -22.22 2.10 0.74
C VAL A 346 -20.95 2.23 -0.09
N LEU A 347 -20.02 1.31 0.08
CA LEU A 347 -18.87 1.10 -0.78
C LEU A 347 -19.22 0.02 -1.80
N GLY A 348 -19.07 0.35 -3.09
CA GLY A 348 -19.38 -0.55 -4.21
C GLY A 348 -18.24 -0.66 -5.20
N THR A 349 -18.29 -1.68 -6.06
CA THR A 349 -17.35 -1.91 -7.16
C THR A 349 -17.98 -1.49 -8.49
N ALA A 350 -17.30 -0.61 -9.22
CA ALA A 350 -17.70 -0.23 -10.57
C ALA A 350 -17.04 -1.13 -11.62
N VAL A 351 -15.74 -1.40 -11.48
CA VAL A 351 -14.95 -2.29 -12.33
C VAL A 351 -13.95 -3.03 -11.45
N GLY A 352 -13.85 -4.35 -11.58
CA GLY A 352 -12.92 -5.19 -10.82
C GLY A 352 -13.54 -6.55 -10.50
N GLN A 353 -12.72 -7.59 -10.37
CA GLN A 353 -13.16 -8.96 -10.20
C GLN A 353 -12.62 -9.64 -8.95
N GLY A 354 -11.52 -9.14 -8.37
CA GLY A 354 -10.91 -9.71 -7.18
C GLY A 354 -9.44 -9.36 -7.02
N LEU A 355 -8.85 -9.82 -5.94
CA LEU A 355 -7.49 -9.44 -5.52
C LEU A 355 -6.39 -9.90 -6.50
N PHE A 356 -6.65 -10.92 -7.32
CA PHE A 356 -5.63 -11.52 -8.19
C PHE A 356 -6.00 -11.52 -9.69
N ASP A 357 -7.13 -10.91 -10.04
CA ASP A 357 -7.60 -10.84 -11.42
C ASP A 357 -7.26 -9.47 -12.00
N PHE A 358 -6.36 -9.41 -12.95
CA PHE A 358 -5.89 -8.16 -13.57
C PHE A 358 -5.55 -8.38 -15.05
N GLY A 359 -5.37 -7.29 -15.79
CA GLY A 359 -4.99 -7.33 -17.19
C GLY A 359 -5.23 -6.01 -17.91
N HIS A 360 -5.08 -6.02 -19.23
CA HIS A 360 -5.33 -4.85 -20.08
C HIS A 360 -6.51 -5.12 -21.02
N VAL A 361 -7.73 -5.08 -20.47
CA VAL A 361 -8.93 -5.43 -21.22
C VAL A 361 -9.99 -4.36 -21.11
N ASP A 362 -10.45 -3.86 -22.25
CA ASP A 362 -11.58 -2.94 -22.38
C ASP A 362 -12.91 -3.69 -22.55
N GLY A 363 -14.01 -2.95 -22.54
CA GLY A 363 -15.35 -3.47 -22.77
C GLY A 363 -16.27 -3.31 -21.56
N PRO A 364 -17.28 -4.18 -21.42
CA PRO A 364 -18.20 -4.12 -20.29
C PRO A 364 -17.48 -4.19 -18.93
N ALA A 365 -17.92 -3.42 -17.96
CA ALA A 365 -17.30 -3.28 -16.64
C ALA A 365 -17.12 -4.61 -15.90
N ASP A 366 -18.02 -5.59 -16.13
CA ASP A 366 -17.96 -6.93 -15.58
C ASP A 366 -16.88 -7.83 -16.23
N ARG A 367 -16.22 -7.36 -17.29
CA ARG A 367 -15.17 -8.08 -18.04
C ARG A 367 -13.88 -7.28 -18.19
N ALA A 368 -13.96 -5.96 -18.05
CA ALA A 368 -12.79 -5.10 -18.14
C ALA A 368 -11.81 -5.42 -17.02
N LEU A 369 -10.51 -5.28 -17.32
CA LEU A 369 -9.43 -5.51 -16.38
C LEU A 369 -8.45 -4.35 -16.42
N PHE A 370 -8.03 -3.93 -15.25
CA PHE A 370 -6.92 -3.00 -15.00
C PHE A 370 -5.72 -3.75 -14.43
N GLN A 371 -4.61 -3.05 -14.24
CA GLN A 371 -3.45 -3.59 -13.53
C GLN A 371 -2.87 -2.52 -12.60
N HIS A 372 -3.12 -2.65 -11.30
CA HIS A 372 -2.61 -1.80 -10.23
C HIS A 372 -2.83 -0.28 -10.49
N PRO A 373 -4.07 0.19 -10.67
CA PRO A 373 -4.34 1.60 -10.92
C PRO A 373 -4.04 2.45 -9.67
N LEU A 374 -3.35 3.60 -9.83
CA LEU A 374 -2.99 4.49 -8.72
C LEU A 374 -3.79 5.79 -8.70
N GLY A 375 -4.45 6.17 -9.79
CA GLY A 375 -5.18 7.43 -9.87
C GLY A 375 -6.54 7.32 -10.54
N VAL A 376 -7.46 8.17 -10.11
CA VAL A 376 -8.79 8.34 -10.72
C VAL A 376 -9.11 9.82 -10.83
N CYS A 377 -9.81 10.22 -11.90
CA CYS A 377 -10.27 11.59 -12.11
C CYS A 377 -11.71 11.58 -12.64
N ALA A 378 -12.65 12.09 -11.85
CA ALA A 378 -14.04 12.26 -12.27
C ALA A 378 -14.16 13.41 -13.29
N LEU A 379 -14.87 13.14 -14.38
CA LEU A 379 -15.12 14.12 -15.43
C LEU A 379 -16.49 14.77 -15.33
N PRO A 380 -16.68 15.98 -15.89
CA PRO A 380 -17.95 16.70 -15.86
C PRO A 380 -19.12 15.96 -16.54
N ASP A 381 -18.82 15.04 -17.44
CA ASP A 381 -19.84 14.21 -18.11
C ASP A 381 -20.27 12.97 -17.31
N GLY A 382 -19.74 12.81 -16.08
CA GLY A 382 -20.01 11.71 -15.18
C GLY A 382 -19.14 10.47 -15.40
N SER A 383 -18.27 10.44 -16.42
CA SER A 383 -17.29 9.37 -16.61
C SER A 383 -16.07 9.57 -15.71
N VAL A 384 -15.22 8.55 -15.63
CA VAL A 384 -14.04 8.53 -14.77
C VAL A 384 -12.83 8.12 -15.60
N LEU A 385 -11.76 8.92 -15.54
CA LEU A 385 -10.45 8.51 -16.02
C LEU A 385 -9.72 7.72 -14.94
N VAL A 386 -8.98 6.73 -15.37
CA VAL A 386 -8.21 5.83 -14.50
C VAL A 386 -6.77 5.83 -14.98
N ALA A 387 -5.84 6.20 -14.13
CA ALA A 387 -4.42 5.97 -14.34
C ALA A 387 -4.16 4.47 -14.09
N ASP A 388 -4.19 3.68 -15.15
CA ASP A 388 -3.99 2.22 -15.15
C ASP A 388 -2.49 1.95 -15.19
N THR A 389 -1.85 2.13 -14.04
CA THR A 389 -0.43 2.39 -13.86
C THR A 389 0.45 1.32 -14.47
N TYR A 390 0.20 0.05 -14.15
CA TYR A 390 1.04 -1.06 -14.62
C TYR A 390 0.68 -1.53 -16.03
N ASN A 391 -0.42 -1.05 -16.60
CA ASN A 391 -0.68 -1.17 -18.03
C ASN A 391 -0.10 -0.01 -18.85
N GLY A 392 0.51 1.00 -18.19
CA GLY A 392 1.03 2.18 -18.88
C GLY A 392 -0.05 2.93 -19.65
N ALA A 393 -1.27 3.00 -19.14
CA ALA A 393 -2.42 3.49 -19.88
C ALA A 393 -3.30 4.45 -19.05
N VAL A 394 -4.02 5.33 -19.74
CA VAL A 394 -5.19 6.02 -19.18
C VAL A 394 -6.44 5.40 -19.77
N ARG A 395 -7.30 4.92 -18.88
CA ARG A 395 -8.56 4.29 -19.25
C ARG A 395 -9.72 5.19 -18.86
N ARG A 396 -10.85 5.04 -19.54
CA ARG A 396 -12.10 5.75 -19.23
C ARG A 396 -13.20 4.76 -18.93
N PHE A 397 -13.79 4.87 -17.76
CA PHE A 397 -15.02 4.18 -17.40
C PHE A 397 -16.21 5.13 -17.55
N ASP A 398 -17.23 4.74 -18.29
CA ASP A 398 -18.50 5.44 -18.42
C ASP A 398 -19.60 4.70 -17.65
N PRO A 399 -20.03 5.21 -16.48
CA PRO A 399 -21.09 4.57 -15.69
C PRO A 399 -22.44 4.48 -16.41
N GLY A 400 -22.70 5.40 -17.37
CA GLY A 400 -23.96 5.44 -18.11
C GLY A 400 -24.11 4.27 -19.09
N SER A 401 -23.03 3.87 -19.74
CA SER A 401 -22.99 2.72 -20.65
C SER A 401 -22.43 1.45 -20.01
N GLY A 402 -21.77 1.56 -18.86
CA GLY A 402 -21.06 0.47 -18.22
C GLY A 402 -19.83 0.00 -19.01
N GLN A 403 -19.22 0.86 -19.82
CA GLN A 403 -18.10 0.51 -20.68
C GLN A 403 -16.78 1.12 -20.20
N VAL A 404 -15.71 0.34 -20.36
CA VAL A 404 -14.33 0.79 -20.22
C VAL A 404 -13.68 0.87 -21.60
N SER A 405 -12.92 1.93 -21.85
CA SER A 405 -12.15 2.13 -23.09
C SER A 405 -10.78 2.72 -22.78
N THR A 406 -9.80 2.46 -23.63
CA THR A 406 -8.45 3.06 -23.52
C THR A 406 -8.42 4.42 -24.19
N VAL A 407 -7.96 5.44 -23.48
CA VAL A 407 -7.83 6.84 -23.93
C VAL A 407 -6.41 7.12 -24.41
N ALA A 408 -5.41 6.60 -23.70
CA ALA A 408 -4.00 6.69 -24.05
C ALA A 408 -3.27 5.45 -23.55
N ASP A 409 -2.22 5.05 -24.23
CA ASP A 409 -1.33 3.95 -23.88
C ASP A 409 0.16 4.31 -24.10
N GLY A 410 1.07 3.40 -23.74
CA GLY A 410 2.50 3.61 -23.88
C GLY A 410 3.06 4.67 -22.91
N LEU A 411 2.39 4.89 -21.80
CA LEU A 411 2.80 5.82 -20.74
C LEU A 411 3.72 5.12 -19.73
N ALA A 412 4.60 5.89 -19.10
CA ALA A 412 5.55 5.34 -18.13
C ALA A 412 5.00 5.44 -16.70
N GLU A 413 4.32 4.40 -16.25
CA GLU A 413 3.68 4.31 -14.93
C GLU A 413 2.84 5.56 -14.61
N PRO A 414 1.71 5.79 -15.31
CA PRO A 414 0.83 6.90 -14.98
C PRO A 414 0.30 6.72 -13.54
N SER A 415 0.63 7.65 -12.66
CA SER A 415 0.25 7.62 -11.23
C SER A 415 -0.96 8.50 -10.93
N ASP A 416 -1.26 9.45 -11.81
CA ASP A 416 -2.39 10.37 -11.66
C ASP A 416 -2.87 10.92 -13.00
N VAL A 417 -4.11 11.41 -13.00
CA VAL A 417 -4.74 12.11 -14.13
C VAL A 417 -5.43 13.37 -13.61
N VAL A 418 -5.09 14.51 -14.21
CA VAL A 418 -5.57 15.82 -13.77
C VAL A 418 -6.35 16.50 -14.88
N LEU A 419 -7.57 16.96 -14.56
CA LEU A 419 -8.34 17.84 -15.44
C LEU A 419 -7.91 19.29 -15.21
N THR A 420 -7.41 19.94 -16.26
CA THR A 420 -7.01 21.35 -16.21
C THR A 420 -8.20 22.30 -16.43
N ALA A 421 -8.07 23.54 -16.00
CA ALA A 421 -9.15 24.54 -16.09
C ALA A 421 -9.63 24.82 -17.54
N ASP A 422 -8.78 24.58 -18.53
CA ASP A 422 -9.12 24.69 -19.96
C ASP A 422 -9.80 23.43 -20.53
N GLY A 423 -10.08 22.43 -19.67
CA GLY A 423 -10.68 21.16 -20.07
C GLY A 423 -9.68 20.15 -20.67
N GLY A 424 -8.39 20.47 -20.64
CA GLY A 424 -7.32 19.55 -21.02
C GLY A 424 -7.07 18.48 -19.95
N VAL A 425 -6.41 17.41 -20.34
CA VAL A 425 -6.01 16.33 -19.42
C VAL A 425 -4.50 16.24 -19.37
N LEU A 426 -3.96 16.25 -18.16
CA LEU A 426 -2.56 15.98 -17.87
C LEU A 426 -2.45 14.62 -17.15
N VAL A 427 -1.43 13.88 -17.51
CA VAL A 427 -1.08 12.59 -16.88
C VAL A 427 0.24 12.77 -16.16
N VAL A 428 0.30 12.35 -14.91
CA VAL A 428 1.56 12.27 -14.16
C VAL A 428 2.23 10.95 -14.54
N GLU A 429 3.29 11.01 -15.34
CA GLU A 429 4.11 9.84 -15.70
C GLU A 429 5.26 9.70 -14.70
N SER A 430 5.05 8.88 -13.68
CA SER A 430 5.98 8.75 -12.56
C SER A 430 7.35 8.26 -13.00
N ALA A 431 7.42 7.16 -13.75
CA ALA A 431 8.69 6.59 -14.22
C ALA A 431 9.34 7.40 -15.36
N ALA A 432 8.63 8.35 -15.96
CA ALA A 432 9.22 9.29 -16.93
C ALA A 432 9.57 10.65 -16.31
N HIS A 433 9.33 10.85 -15.03
CA HIS A 433 9.67 12.08 -14.29
C HIS A 433 9.04 13.36 -14.88
N ARG A 434 7.82 13.29 -15.41
CA ARG A 434 7.17 14.39 -16.11
C ARG A 434 5.64 14.37 -16.01
N LEU A 435 5.03 15.46 -16.46
CA LEU A 435 3.62 15.53 -16.78
C LEU A 435 3.45 15.51 -18.30
N THR A 436 2.50 14.71 -18.79
CA THR A 436 2.21 14.60 -20.23
C THR A 436 0.79 15.07 -20.51
N ARG A 437 0.63 16.04 -21.38
CA ARG A 437 -0.69 16.51 -21.85
C ARG A 437 -1.23 15.57 -22.91
N LEU A 438 -2.41 15.03 -22.70
CA LEU A 438 -3.09 14.23 -23.71
C LEU A 438 -3.49 15.09 -24.91
N ALA A 439 -3.50 14.47 -26.09
CA ALA A 439 -3.85 15.14 -27.33
C ALA A 439 -5.29 15.71 -27.26
N PRO A 440 -5.57 16.87 -27.86
CA PRO A 440 -6.92 17.40 -27.98
C PRO A 440 -7.84 16.36 -28.65
N GLY A 441 -8.99 16.09 -28.02
CA GLY A 441 -9.93 15.09 -28.50
C GLY A 441 -9.66 13.65 -28.06
N ALA A 442 -8.63 13.38 -27.27
CA ALA A 442 -8.40 12.06 -26.68
C ALA A 442 -9.62 11.51 -25.89
N LEU A 443 -10.37 12.41 -25.25
CA LEU A 443 -11.60 12.07 -24.54
C LEU A 443 -12.83 11.86 -25.46
N SER A 444 -12.72 12.17 -26.76
CA SER A 444 -13.82 11.97 -27.69
C SER A 444 -13.99 10.47 -28.00
N ALA A 445 -15.21 10.06 -28.35
CA ALA A 445 -15.48 8.68 -28.76
C ALA A 445 -14.62 8.22 -29.98
N ALA A 446 -14.17 9.19 -30.82
CA ALA A 446 -13.27 8.91 -31.94
C ALA A 446 -11.81 8.71 -31.52
N GLY A 447 -11.40 9.18 -30.32
CA GLY A 447 -10.06 9.03 -29.77
C GLY A 447 -9.91 7.78 -28.88
N ALA A 448 -11.00 7.19 -28.44
CA ALA A 448 -10.97 5.98 -27.62
C ALA A 448 -10.69 4.74 -28.50
N SER A 449 -9.76 3.91 -28.08
CA SER A 449 -9.50 2.59 -28.66
C SER A 449 -10.17 1.50 -27.82
N THR A 450 -10.31 0.29 -28.39
CA THR A 450 -10.72 -0.89 -27.62
C THR A 450 -9.56 -1.86 -27.61
N VAL A 451 -9.07 -2.18 -26.42
CA VAL A 451 -7.98 -3.12 -26.20
C VAL A 451 -8.55 -4.43 -25.67
N ASP A 452 -8.22 -5.54 -26.31
CA ASP A 452 -8.45 -6.90 -25.80
C ASP A 452 -7.07 -7.54 -25.60
N GLY A 453 -6.38 -7.06 -24.58
CA GLY A 453 -5.03 -7.46 -24.24
C GLY A 453 -5.00 -8.67 -23.30
N PRO A 454 -3.83 -8.93 -22.69
CA PRO A 454 -3.64 -10.08 -21.83
C PRO A 454 -4.54 -10.03 -20.60
N ARG A 455 -4.91 -11.21 -20.13
CA ARG A 455 -5.63 -11.46 -18.88
C ARG A 455 -4.71 -12.25 -17.98
N HIS A 456 -4.49 -11.79 -16.80
CA HIS A 456 -3.63 -12.45 -15.84
C HIS A 456 -4.42 -12.80 -14.58
N ARG A 457 -4.00 -13.87 -13.97
CA ARG A 457 -4.37 -14.22 -12.62
C ARG A 457 -3.09 -14.63 -11.91
N THR A 458 -2.78 -14.02 -10.78
CA THR A 458 -1.58 -14.40 -10.03
C THR A 458 -1.71 -15.85 -9.56
N GLU A 459 -0.99 -16.75 -10.21
CA GLU A 459 -0.94 -18.17 -9.86
C GLU A 459 0.18 -18.41 -8.83
N ARG A 460 -0.16 -18.27 -7.55
CA ARG A 460 0.66 -18.89 -6.51
C ARG A 460 0.34 -20.38 -6.46
N ARG A 461 1.32 -21.26 -6.21
CA ARG A 461 1.04 -22.70 -6.03
C ARG A 461 -0.03 -22.87 -4.98
N PRO A 462 -1.20 -23.41 -5.32
CA PRO A 462 -2.27 -23.58 -4.35
C PRO A 462 -1.88 -24.66 -3.34
N THR A 463 -2.27 -24.46 -2.11
CA THR A 463 -2.25 -25.51 -1.09
C THR A 463 -3.45 -26.42 -1.31
N ASP A 464 -3.22 -27.70 -1.51
CA ASP A 464 -4.31 -28.67 -1.62
C ASP A 464 -4.97 -28.84 -0.25
N VAL A 465 -6.29 -28.66 -0.20
CA VAL A 465 -7.14 -28.83 1.00
C VAL A 465 -8.26 -29.80 0.71
N ALA A 466 -8.63 -30.59 1.71
CA ALA A 466 -9.75 -31.53 1.57
C ALA A 466 -11.09 -30.78 1.45
N PRO A 467 -12.08 -31.28 0.68
CA PRO A 467 -13.45 -30.81 0.81
C PRO A 467 -14.04 -31.19 2.18
N GLY A 468 -15.01 -30.41 2.66
CA GLY A 468 -15.62 -30.63 3.97
C GLY A 468 -14.82 -30.01 5.11
N GLU A 469 -14.69 -30.71 6.22
CA GLU A 469 -14.06 -30.16 7.42
C GLU A 469 -12.54 -30.06 7.29
N VAL A 470 -12.01 -28.85 7.45
CA VAL A 470 -10.58 -28.53 7.49
C VAL A 470 -10.29 -27.73 8.76
N THR A 471 -9.26 -28.10 9.49
CA THR A 471 -8.79 -27.33 10.66
C THR A 471 -7.73 -26.33 10.20
N LEU A 472 -8.02 -25.04 10.32
CA LEU A 472 -7.03 -23.97 10.24
C LEU A 472 -6.37 -23.83 11.61
N ASP A 473 -5.06 -23.99 11.67
CA ASP A 473 -4.28 -23.83 12.90
C ASP A 473 -3.28 -22.68 12.74
N ILE A 474 -3.43 -21.66 13.57
CA ILE A 474 -2.43 -20.59 13.69
C ILE A 474 -1.44 -21.02 14.80
N VAL A 475 -0.27 -21.45 14.37
CA VAL A 475 0.79 -21.85 15.30
C VAL A 475 1.50 -20.59 15.78
N PHE A 476 1.34 -20.27 17.05
CA PHE A 476 1.97 -19.13 17.71
C PHE A 476 2.68 -19.58 18.98
N THR A 477 3.93 -19.14 19.14
CA THR A 477 4.73 -19.35 20.35
C THR A 477 5.18 -17.98 20.84
N PRO A 478 4.82 -17.58 22.07
CA PRO A 478 5.36 -16.35 22.68
C PRO A 478 6.88 -16.38 22.75
N ALA A 479 7.50 -15.21 22.68
CA ALA A 479 8.93 -15.04 22.87
C ALA A 479 9.40 -15.52 24.26
N PRO A 480 10.66 -15.96 24.42
CA PRO A 480 11.22 -16.25 25.73
C PRO A 480 11.05 -15.07 26.69
N GLY A 481 10.44 -15.33 27.86
CA GLY A 481 10.14 -14.28 28.83
C GLY A 481 8.84 -13.53 28.58
N GLN A 482 8.07 -13.88 27.54
CA GLN A 482 6.75 -13.31 27.27
C GLN A 482 5.63 -14.34 27.46
N LYS A 483 4.42 -13.85 27.70
CA LYS A 483 3.21 -14.67 27.81
C LYS A 483 2.04 -13.97 27.14
N LEU A 484 1.09 -14.73 26.64
CA LEU A 484 -0.23 -14.21 26.29
C LEU A 484 -0.88 -13.65 27.56
N ASP A 485 -1.33 -12.40 27.51
CA ASP A 485 -1.98 -11.74 28.66
C ASP A 485 -3.45 -11.51 28.37
N GLU A 486 -4.31 -12.21 29.10
CA GLU A 486 -5.76 -12.12 29.01
C GLU A 486 -6.38 -11.22 30.10
N THR A 487 -5.56 -10.47 30.84
CA THR A 487 -5.99 -9.64 31.97
C THR A 487 -7.02 -8.58 31.54
N TYR A 488 -6.91 -8.06 30.33
CA TYR A 488 -7.75 -6.97 29.80
C TYR A 488 -8.65 -7.42 28.63
N GLY A 489 -8.76 -8.71 28.38
CA GLY A 489 -9.54 -9.30 27.30
C GLY A 489 -8.78 -10.35 26.51
N PRO A 490 -9.36 -10.91 25.43
CA PRO A 490 -8.68 -11.88 24.60
C PRO A 490 -7.38 -11.33 24.03
N SER A 491 -6.27 -12.02 24.24
CA SER A 491 -4.95 -11.66 23.72
C SER A 491 -4.74 -12.07 22.27
N THR A 492 -5.69 -12.77 21.66
CA THR A 492 -5.60 -13.24 20.27
C THR A 492 -6.84 -12.85 19.47
N ARG A 493 -6.65 -12.66 18.16
CA ARG A 493 -7.72 -12.40 17.19
C ARG A 493 -7.43 -13.16 15.91
N LEU A 494 -8.46 -13.80 15.36
CA LEU A 494 -8.40 -14.48 14.08
C LEU A 494 -9.57 -14.00 13.19
N VAL A 495 -9.24 -13.54 11.98
CA VAL A 495 -10.22 -13.22 10.95
C VAL A 495 -10.01 -14.17 9.78
N VAL A 496 -11.07 -14.80 9.30
CA VAL A 496 -11.02 -15.71 8.15
C VAL A 496 -12.10 -15.33 7.15
N SER A 497 -11.74 -15.25 5.89
CA SER A 497 -12.65 -15.08 4.77
C SER A 497 -12.15 -15.86 3.55
N ALA A 498 -12.93 -15.89 2.49
CA ALA A 498 -12.56 -16.57 1.25
C ALA A 498 -12.98 -15.77 0.03
N SER A 499 -12.22 -15.91 -1.05
CA SER A 499 -12.56 -15.44 -2.38
C SER A 499 -12.44 -16.61 -3.38
N PRO A 500 -13.55 -17.07 -3.99
CA PRO A 500 -14.90 -16.56 -3.79
C PRO A 500 -15.46 -16.94 -2.39
N PRO A 501 -16.43 -16.17 -1.84
CA PRO A 501 -17.00 -16.44 -0.51
C PRO A 501 -17.60 -17.83 -0.37
N GLU A 502 -18.14 -18.38 -1.46
CA GLU A 502 -18.74 -19.71 -1.54
C GLU A 502 -17.73 -20.86 -1.30
N LEU A 503 -16.44 -20.58 -1.31
CA LEU A 503 -15.40 -21.55 -0.97
C LEU A 503 -15.53 -22.06 0.48
N LEU A 504 -16.03 -21.21 1.39
CA LEU A 504 -16.31 -21.59 2.76
C LEU A 504 -17.82 -21.64 3.03
N LEU A 505 -18.33 -22.82 3.35
CA LEU A 505 -19.70 -23.01 3.81
C LEU A 505 -19.87 -22.64 5.29
N ASP A 506 -18.78 -22.72 6.08
CA ASP A 506 -18.74 -22.36 7.50
C ASP A 506 -17.30 -22.03 7.92
N GLY A 507 -17.14 -21.28 9.03
CA GLY A 507 -15.84 -20.94 9.62
C GLY A 507 -15.28 -19.57 9.19
N ALA A 508 -15.94 -18.84 8.27
CA ALA A 508 -15.60 -17.45 7.98
C ALA A 508 -16.01 -16.52 9.15
N GLY A 509 -15.34 -15.37 9.26
CA GLY A 509 -15.64 -14.34 10.25
C GLY A 509 -14.51 -14.11 11.27
N THR A 510 -14.82 -13.33 12.32
CA THR A 510 -13.87 -12.94 13.37
C THR A 510 -14.06 -13.80 14.62
N GLY A 511 -12.97 -14.16 15.28
CA GLY A 511 -12.94 -14.85 16.56
C GLY A 511 -11.64 -14.60 17.32
N THR A 512 -11.48 -15.24 18.45
CA THR A 512 -10.31 -15.10 19.34
C THR A 512 -9.49 -16.38 19.45
N GLU A 513 -9.97 -17.48 18.87
CA GLU A 513 -9.26 -18.76 18.82
C GLU A 513 -8.14 -18.74 17.77
N LEU A 514 -7.03 -19.42 18.03
CA LEU A 514 -5.95 -19.64 17.06
C LEU A 514 -6.10 -20.96 16.28
N SER A 515 -7.12 -21.77 16.59
CA SER A 515 -7.48 -22.97 15.83
C SER A 515 -8.96 -22.92 15.49
N ARG A 516 -9.29 -23.00 14.20
CA ARG A 516 -10.66 -22.83 13.68
C ARG A 516 -11.04 -23.94 12.73
N ARG A 517 -12.23 -24.48 12.92
CA ARG A 517 -12.87 -25.40 11.97
C ARG A 517 -13.42 -24.58 10.80
N LEU A 518 -13.02 -24.94 9.59
CA LEU A 518 -13.58 -24.45 8.32
C LEU A 518 -14.37 -25.58 7.67
N VAL A 519 -15.41 -25.23 6.90
CA VAL A 519 -16.12 -26.18 6.05
C VAL A 519 -15.92 -25.73 4.61
N VAL A 520 -15.05 -26.44 3.88
CA VAL A 520 -14.68 -26.14 2.50
C VAL A 520 -15.72 -26.75 1.55
N ASN A 521 -16.20 -25.94 0.61
CA ASN A 521 -17.21 -26.33 -0.36
C ASN A 521 -16.60 -27.21 -1.46
N ASP A 522 -17.13 -28.41 -1.66
CA ASP A 522 -16.72 -29.34 -2.71
C ASP A 522 -17.16 -28.93 -4.13
N ALA A 523 -18.16 -28.05 -4.24
CA ALA A 523 -18.61 -27.51 -5.52
C ALA A 523 -17.69 -26.40 -6.07
N VAL A 524 -16.74 -25.90 -5.27
CA VAL A 524 -15.78 -24.86 -5.64
C VAL A 524 -14.40 -25.47 -5.80
N ALA A 525 -13.83 -25.39 -7.00
CA ALA A 525 -12.54 -26.03 -7.32
C ALA A 525 -11.36 -25.48 -6.53
N GLY A 526 -11.46 -24.23 -6.04
CA GLY A 526 -10.42 -23.55 -5.25
C GLY A 526 -10.67 -22.06 -5.17
N GLY A 527 -9.75 -21.34 -4.55
CA GLY A 527 -9.83 -19.89 -4.36
C GLY A 527 -8.70 -19.42 -3.45
N VAL A 528 -8.92 -18.32 -2.75
CA VAL A 528 -7.97 -17.78 -1.78
C VAL A 528 -8.64 -17.71 -0.41
N LEU A 529 -7.99 -18.30 0.60
CA LEU A 529 -8.33 -18.08 1.99
C LEU A 529 -7.56 -16.85 2.49
N GLN A 530 -8.28 -15.82 2.89
CA GLN A 530 -7.73 -14.65 3.56
C GLN A 530 -7.76 -14.90 5.06
N VAL A 531 -6.60 -14.86 5.68
CA VAL A 531 -6.44 -15.14 7.11
C VAL A 531 -5.63 -14.02 7.73
N THR A 532 -6.19 -13.33 8.71
CA THR A 532 -5.48 -12.40 9.58
C THR A 532 -5.42 -12.97 10.98
N ALA A 533 -4.24 -13.09 11.54
CA ALA A 533 -4.09 -13.46 12.96
C ALA A 533 -3.30 -12.40 13.71
N GLN A 534 -3.70 -12.19 14.96
CA GLN A 534 -3.04 -11.29 15.90
C GLN A 534 -2.86 -11.99 17.24
N ALA A 535 -1.72 -11.74 17.89
CA ALA A 535 -1.44 -12.19 19.24
C ALA A 535 -0.74 -11.08 20.03
N ALA A 536 -1.27 -10.73 21.20
CA ALA A 536 -0.67 -9.79 22.13
C ALA A 536 0.04 -10.57 23.24
N THR A 537 1.33 -10.36 23.40
CA THR A 537 2.14 -10.92 24.49
C THR A 537 2.64 -9.80 25.38
N CYS A 538 2.79 -10.05 26.66
CA CYS A 538 3.39 -9.09 27.60
C CYS A 538 4.55 -9.76 28.33
N ASP A 539 5.54 -8.96 28.76
CA ASP A 539 6.68 -9.45 29.52
C ASP A 539 6.20 -10.19 30.77
N ALA A 540 6.74 -11.37 31.00
CA ALA A 540 6.38 -12.17 32.14
C ALA A 540 7.10 -11.66 33.40
N ASP A 541 6.39 -11.66 34.54
CA ASP A 541 6.94 -11.40 35.87
C ASP A 541 7.58 -10.01 36.08
N VAL A 542 7.14 -9.00 35.29
CA VAL A 542 7.58 -7.59 35.40
C VAL A 542 6.42 -6.72 35.89
N GLU A 543 6.65 -5.88 36.88
CA GLU A 543 5.71 -4.86 37.32
C GLU A 543 5.71 -3.73 36.24
N HIS A 544 4.58 -3.42 35.60
CA HIS A 544 4.44 -2.62 34.41
C HIS A 544 5.03 -3.25 33.12
N ALA A 545 4.61 -4.49 32.86
CA ALA A 545 5.01 -5.26 31.68
C ALA A 545 4.75 -4.48 30.35
N ALA A 546 5.73 -4.42 29.48
CA ALA A 546 5.50 -3.99 28.11
C ALA A 546 4.73 -5.07 27.36
N CYS A 547 3.75 -4.68 26.54
CA CYS A 547 3.00 -5.61 25.70
C CYS A 547 3.37 -5.42 24.23
N HIS A 548 3.49 -6.54 23.53
CA HIS A 548 3.90 -6.63 22.15
C HIS A 548 2.77 -7.23 21.32
N LEU A 549 2.43 -6.61 20.20
CA LEU A 549 1.43 -7.13 19.29
C LEU A 549 2.11 -7.74 18.07
N THR A 550 1.87 -9.03 17.86
CA THR A 550 2.25 -9.74 16.63
C THR A 550 1.03 -9.85 15.74
N ARG A 551 1.12 -9.41 14.49
CA ARG A 551 0.06 -9.51 13.48
C ARG A 551 0.64 -10.06 12.20
N GLN A 552 -0.14 -10.91 11.53
CA GLN A 552 0.19 -11.39 10.19
C GLN A 552 -1.07 -11.62 9.36
N ASP A 553 -0.98 -11.27 8.09
CA ASP A 553 -2.01 -11.46 7.08
C ASP A 553 -1.50 -12.49 6.04
N TRP A 554 -2.36 -13.44 5.65
CA TRP A 554 -2.08 -14.43 4.61
C TRP A 554 -3.21 -14.44 3.60
N GLY A 555 -2.86 -14.33 2.32
CA GLY A 555 -3.73 -14.74 1.24
C GLY A 555 -3.27 -16.13 0.75
N VAL A 556 -3.88 -17.21 1.22
CA VAL A 556 -3.48 -18.58 0.90
C VAL A 556 -4.29 -19.10 -0.29
N PRO A 557 -3.69 -19.24 -1.49
CA PRO A 557 -4.36 -19.92 -2.58
C PRO A 557 -4.60 -21.36 -2.19
N VAL A 558 -5.82 -21.83 -2.35
CA VAL A 558 -6.19 -23.21 -2.07
C VAL A 558 -6.85 -23.87 -3.28
N ARG A 559 -6.58 -25.15 -3.45
CA ARG A 559 -7.26 -26.01 -4.40
C ARG A 559 -7.96 -27.12 -3.63
N VAL A 560 -9.25 -27.32 -3.89
CA VAL A 560 -10.05 -28.36 -3.23
C VAL A 560 -9.79 -29.68 -3.93
N VAL A 561 -9.19 -30.62 -3.22
CA VAL A 561 -8.76 -31.93 -3.74
C VAL A 561 -9.18 -33.04 -2.78
N GLU A 562 -9.91 -34.02 -3.30
CA GLU A 562 -10.33 -35.17 -2.49
C GLU A 562 -9.11 -35.97 -2.00
N GLY A 563 -9.05 -36.28 -0.70
CA GLY A 563 -7.93 -36.96 -0.08
C GLY A 563 -6.73 -36.06 0.29
N ALA A 564 -6.81 -34.75 0.05
CA ALA A 564 -5.82 -33.79 0.52
C ALA A 564 -5.86 -33.62 2.06
N ALA A 565 -4.93 -32.83 2.61
CA ALA A 565 -4.87 -32.60 4.05
C ALA A 565 -6.14 -31.88 4.56
N ALA A 566 -6.70 -32.39 5.64
CA ALA A 566 -7.79 -31.75 6.39
C ALA A 566 -7.27 -30.79 7.47
N ARG A 567 -6.04 -30.30 7.34
CA ARG A 567 -5.38 -29.38 8.26
C ARG A 567 -4.52 -28.40 7.49
N LEU A 568 -4.69 -27.10 7.79
CA LEU A 568 -3.92 -26.00 7.20
C LEU A 568 -3.20 -25.26 8.34
N PRO A 569 -1.91 -25.55 8.59
CA PRO A 569 -1.13 -24.81 9.57
C PRO A 569 -0.58 -23.53 8.95
N LEU A 570 -0.73 -22.39 9.63
CA LEU A 570 -0.06 -21.14 9.36
C LEU A 570 0.72 -20.73 10.61
N VAL A 571 1.93 -20.25 10.44
CA VAL A 571 2.79 -19.90 11.56
C VAL A 571 2.77 -18.39 11.77
N LEU A 572 2.18 -17.96 12.88
CA LEU A 572 2.28 -16.59 13.38
C LEU A 572 3.55 -16.51 14.22
N ARG A 573 4.63 -15.96 13.68
CA ARG A 573 5.92 -15.89 14.36
C ARG A 573 6.19 -14.49 14.89
N GLY A 574 6.42 -14.40 16.22
CA GLY A 574 7.27 -13.38 16.80
C GLY A 574 8.75 -13.77 16.63
N LEU A 575 9.65 -12.81 16.85
CA LEU A 575 11.10 -12.95 16.62
C LEU A 575 11.85 -13.93 17.50
N ASP A 576 11.21 -14.53 18.46
CA ASP A 576 11.85 -15.33 19.52
C ASP A 576 11.30 -16.77 19.58
N ALA A 577 10.82 -17.30 18.46
CA ALA A 577 10.40 -18.71 18.38
C ALA A 577 11.30 -19.53 17.47
#